data_a5ce53909dc203da7d33482c86523725
#
_entry.id   a5ce53909dc203da7d33482c86523725
#
_cell.length_a   1.000
_cell.length_b   1.000
_cell.length_c   1.000
_cell.angle_alpha   90.00
_cell.angle_beta   90.00
_cell.angle_gamma   90.00
#
_symmetry.space_group_name_H-M   'P 1'
#
loop_
_entity.id
_entity.type
_entity.pdbx_description
1 polymer ?
#
loop_
_entity_poly.entity_id
_entity_poly.type
_entity_poly.pdbx_seq_one_letter_code
_entity_poly.pdbx_strand_id
1 'polypeptide(L)'
;MAQQSVKATVFKANTSSETTKQIYEDQFTYQENDIIAPPYNLKELKSIAEYSTILQQCIHAYKTNILGFGFDVEYTFDINGDDVQSEKKQAAENDWTRLEEFIRYLHFDESAEIVVGYAIEDREKTGNGFLEVLRNGAGKPAGVEYLDVKNMRVCHYTEPIEVEFTFREHNEIKTMMRKKSFRKYVQMVNGKQVFFKEYGDPRIMNLRTGKYEANTPEELQANEVIHFKLGSGAYGFPRWIGHIVNLYGARKAEELNYMYFKQGRHIPAAITVENGMLSEASYQQLQEYMNDLEGTENAHKFLLLEVEGIPTEKGITGEENVSSVKVDIKSLGEILQQDALFLEYDEKSRSKLRSAFRLPPLYTGEAHEYNKATADTARKITEEQVFQPERKIITGKLNNLFLSDLNIYHAQLTLKGPDFRDPMEIAKVLGPFINAGAVSPNDLRDLAGRVLGKTLEEWPEDEYSRPLGKAQNNSSDPLQALFQKSKDNRSEDLIMLLKDLRDVLEELKQNE
;
A
#
# COMPACT_ATOMS: atom_id res chain seq x y z
N MET A 1 2.26 13.64 73.59
CA MET A 1 1.72 13.04 72.35
C MET A 1 2.46 13.69 71.21
N ALA A 2 3.46 13.02 70.67
CA ALA A 2 4.22 13.49 69.48
C ALA A 2 3.43 13.12 68.23
N GLN A 3 3.02 14.10 67.43
CA GLN A 3 2.39 13.89 66.15
C GLN A 3 3.43 13.38 65.16
N GLN A 4 3.29 12.13 64.73
CA GLN A 4 4.03 11.57 63.62
C GLN A 4 3.51 12.21 62.31
N SER A 5 4.33 13.04 61.70
CA SER A 5 4.03 13.57 60.35
C SER A 5 4.59 12.65 59.29
N VAL A 6 3.73 11.97 58.56
CA VAL A 6 4.11 11.23 57.36
C VAL A 6 4.32 12.23 56.24
N LYS A 7 5.55 12.39 55.76
CA LYS A 7 5.85 13.13 54.54
C LYS A 7 5.78 12.19 53.34
N ALA A 8 4.73 12.27 52.57
CA ALA A 8 4.67 11.65 51.25
C ALA A 8 5.21 12.64 50.21
N THR A 9 6.29 12.30 49.56
CA THR A 9 6.81 13.07 48.43
C THR A 9 6.30 12.45 47.12
N VAL A 10 5.40 13.14 46.45
CA VAL A 10 4.91 12.76 45.14
C VAL A 10 5.86 13.35 44.08
N PHE A 11 6.60 12.50 43.40
CA PHE A 11 7.33 12.91 42.22
C PHE A 11 6.35 12.96 41.07
N LYS A 12 6.07 14.13 40.55
CA LYS A 12 5.41 14.32 39.24
C LYS A 12 6.41 13.92 38.16
N ALA A 13 6.14 12.83 37.47
CA ALA A 13 6.75 12.59 36.19
C ALA A 13 6.30 13.72 35.26
N ASN A 14 7.22 14.51 34.77
CA ASN A 14 6.95 15.46 33.70
C ASN A 14 6.68 14.65 32.43
N THR A 15 5.42 14.34 32.20
CA THR A 15 4.98 13.91 30.88
C THR A 15 4.89 15.16 30.01
N SER A 16 5.94 15.41 29.23
CA SER A 16 5.86 16.39 28.14
C SER A 16 4.86 15.84 27.13
N SER A 17 3.68 16.45 27.11
CA SER A 17 2.62 16.14 26.14
C SER A 17 2.92 16.81 24.78
N GLU A 18 4.07 16.50 24.16
CA GLU A 18 4.56 17.29 23.01
C GLU A 18 4.16 16.77 21.63
N THR A 19 3.54 15.59 21.50
CA THR A 19 3.53 14.92 20.19
C THR A 19 2.22 14.99 19.41
N THR A 20 1.10 15.25 20.03
CA THR A 20 -0.20 15.18 19.33
C THR A 20 -0.62 16.48 18.64
N LYS A 21 -0.08 17.63 19.03
CA LYS A 21 -0.46 18.91 18.42
C LYS A 21 0.23 19.21 17.10
N GLN A 22 1.43 18.67 16.84
CA GLN A 22 2.20 18.96 15.63
C GLN A 22 1.66 18.28 14.37
N ILE A 23 0.88 17.21 14.49
CA ILE A 23 0.31 16.48 13.35
C ILE A 23 -0.86 17.24 12.72
N TYR A 24 -1.57 18.03 13.50
CA TYR A 24 -2.79 18.73 13.09
C TYR A 24 -2.58 20.18 12.65
N GLU A 25 -1.43 20.74 12.92
CA GLU A 25 -1.09 22.12 12.55
C GLU A 25 -0.08 22.12 11.40
N ASP A 26 -0.52 22.46 10.20
CA ASP A 26 0.39 22.83 9.14
C ASP A 26 1.05 24.17 9.55
N GLN A 27 2.37 24.16 9.77
CA GLN A 27 3.14 25.33 10.22
C GLN A 27 3.15 26.48 9.19
N PHE A 28 2.56 26.24 8.02
CA PHE A 28 2.47 27.24 6.97
C PHE A 28 1.14 27.98 7.05
N THR A 29 1.19 29.21 7.50
CA THR A 29 0.06 30.13 7.47
C THR A 29 -0.09 30.68 6.06
N TYR A 30 -1.00 30.12 5.28
CA TYR A 30 -1.26 30.56 3.91
C TYR A 30 -2.38 31.61 3.90
N GLN A 31 -2.03 32.86 3.88
CA GLN A 31 -3.00 33.93 3.64
C GLN A 31 -2.99 34.48 2.21
N GLU A 32 -2.08 33.99 1.36
CA GLU A 32 -1.95 34.45 -0.03
C GLU A 32 -2.25 33.32 -1.02
N ASN A 33 -2.96 33.65 -2.10
CA ASN A 33 -3.16 32.81 -3.29
C ASN A 33 -4.13 31.63 -3.21
N ASP A 34 -5.25 31.73 -2.47
CA ASP A 34 -6.32 30.71 -2.47
C ASP A 34 -5.87 29.30 -2.08
N ILE A 35 -4.75 29.16 -1.35
CA ILE A 35 -4.19 27.86 -0.94
C ILE A 35 -4.99 27.31 0.23
N ILE A 36 -5.39 26.05 0.11
CA ILE A 36 -6.09 25.30 1.16
C ILE A 36 -5.06 24.60 2.03
N ALA A 37 -5.10 24.85 3.34
CA ALA A 37 -4.28 24.11 4.27
C ALA A 37 -4.68 22.61 4.28
N PRO A 38 -3.73 21.67 4.21
CA PRO A 38 -4.05 20.26 4.34
C PRO A 38 -4.56 19.97 5.76
N PRO A 39 -5.52 19.04 5.93
CA PRO A 39 -6.11 18.71 7.23
C PRO A 39 -5.12 18.05 8.19
N TYR A 40 -4.02 17.53 7.66
CA TYR A 40 -2.91 16.91 8.39
C TYR A 40 -1.58 17.35 7.78
N ASN A 41 -0.53 17.37 8.57
CA ASN A 41 0.82 17.63 8.06
C ASN A 41 1.29 16.49 7.14
N LEU A 42 1.35 16.74 5.83
CA LEU A 42 1.68 15.74 4.81
C LEU A 42 3.11 15.17 5.00
N LYS A 43 4.05 16.00 5.46
CA LYS A 43 5.42 15.56 5.75
C LYS A 43 5.45 14.57 6.91
N GLU A 44 4.69 14.84 7.97
CA GLU A 44 4.62 13.93 9.12
C GLU A 44 3.92 12.62 8.78
N LEU A 45 2.78 12.68 8.06
CA LEU A 45 2.11 11.46 7.58
C LEU A 45 3.05 10.58 6.76
N LYS A 46 3.84 11.18 5.86
CA LYS A 46 4.83 10.47 5.06
C LYS A 46 5.89 9.83 5.95
N SER A 47 6.45 10.59 6.90
CA SER A 47 7.44 10.08 7.85
C SER A 47 6.90 8.95 8.73
N ILE A 48 5.68 9.07 9.27
CA ILE A 48 5.05 8.01 10.06
C ILE A 48 4.94 6.72 9.24
N ALA A 49 4.48 6.82 7.99
CA ALA A 49 4.37 5.67 7.11
C ALA A 49 5.75 5.06 6.76
N GLU A 50 6.79 5.87 6.66
CA GLU A 50 8.17 5.43 6.40
C GLU A 50 8.84 4.78 7.61
N TYR A 51 8.48 5.16 8.83
CA TYR A 51 9.03 4.57 10.05
C TYR A 51 8.23 3.37 10.58
N SER A 52 7.01 3.14 10.11
CA SER A 52 6.18 2.01 10.53
C SER A 52 6.35 0.82 9.59
N THR A 53 7.00 -0.24 10.07
CA THR A 53 7.22 -1.47 9.29
C THR A 53 5.93 -2.05 8.73
N ILE A 54 4.88 -2.14 9.55
CA ILE A 54 3.59 -2.71 9.11
C ILE A 54 2.92 -1.84 8.04
N LEU A 55 3.02 -0.51 8.12
CA LEU A 55 2.50 0.38 7.08
C LEU A 55 3.29 0.23 5.79
N GLN A 56 4.61 0.16 5.85
CA GLN A 56 5.45 -0.09 4.68
C GLN A 56 5.05 -1.41 4.00
N GLN A 57 4.87 -2.49 4.76
CA GLN A 57 4.43 -3.79 4.23
C GLN A 57 3.07 -3.69 3.53
N CYS A 58 2.08 -3.04 4.16
CA CYS A 58 0.76 -2.85 3.58
C CYS A 58 0.80 -1.99 2.30
N ILE A 59 1.53 -0.87 2.33
CA ILE A 59 1.67 0.03 1.18
C ILE A 59 2.42 -0.64 0.04
N HIS A 60 3.49 -1.39 0.35
CA HIS A 60 4.23 -2.16 -0.64
C HIS A 60 3.36 -3.24 -1.28
N ALA A 61 2.58 -3.98 -0.48
CA ALA A 61 1.62 -4.96 -0.99
C ALA A 61 0.60 -4.32 -1.95
N TYR A 62 0.08 -3.14 -1.62
CA TYR A 62 -0.80 -2.38 -2.50
C TYR A 62 -0.11 -1.99 -3.80
N LYS A 63 1.05 -1.33 -3.73
CA LYS A 63 1.82 -0.89 -4.90
C LYS A 63 2.14 -2.06 -5.83
N THR A 64 2.65 -3.16 -5.28
CA THR A 64 3.04 -4.35 -6.04
C THR A 64 1.83 -5.02 -6.71
N ASN A 65 0.73 -5.21 -6.00
CA ASN A 65 -0.43 -5.90 -6.58
C ASN A 65 -1.27 -5.00 -7.50
N ILE A 66 -1.14 -3.69 -7.43
CA ILE A 66 -1.84 -2.75 -8.31
C ILE A 66 -1.03 -2.48 -9.58
N LEU A 67 0.27 -2.15 -9.44
CA LEU A 67 1.12 -1.68 -10.54
C LEU A 67 2.19 -2.69 -10.96
N GLY A 68 2.62 -3.58 -10.07
CA GLY A 68 3.78 -4.44 -10.28
C GLY A 68 3.64 -5.47 -11.40
N PHE A 69 2.43 -5.71 -11.89
CA PHE A 69 2.19 -6.56 -13.07
C PHE A 69 2.27 -5.80 -14.40
N GLY A 70 2.44 -4.48 -14.35
CA GLY A 70 2.63 -3.61 -15.50
C GLY A 70 1.33 -3.10 -16.10
N PHE A 71 1.51 -2.09 -16.96
CA PHE A 71 0.46 -1.59 -17.82
C PHE A 71 0.25 -2.52 -19.02
N ASP A 72 -0.96 -2.51 -19.54
CA ASP A 72 -1.34 -3.20 -20.77
C ASP A 72 -2.28 -2.32 -21.60
N VAL A 73 -2.42 -2.66 -22.85
CA VAL A 73 -3.34 -1.98 -23.76
C VAL A 73 -4.38 -2.98 -24.23
N GLU A 74 -5.64 -2.60 -24.17
CA GLU A 74 -6.74 -3.43 -24.64
C GLU A 74 -7.58 -2.66 -25.67
N TYR A 75 -8.13 -3.39 -26.63
CA TYR A 75 -9.12 -2.81 -27.53
C TYR A 75 -10.43 -2.54 -26.81
N THR A 76 -11.12 -1.47 -27.18
CA THR A 76 -12.42 -1.12 -26.60
C THR A 76 -13.59 -1.95 -27.17
N PHE A 77 -13.32 -2.79 -28.15
CA PHE A 77 -14.28 -3.70 -28.83
C PHE A 77 -13.53 -4.94 -29.32
N ASP A 78 -14.28 -5.98 -29.68
CA ASP A 78 -13.70 -7.19 -30.27
C ASP A 78 -13.24 -6.88 -31.71
N ILE A 79 -11.92 -6.83 -31.92
CA ILE A 79 -11.32 -6.51 -33.21
C ILE A 79 -11.48 -7.64 -34.24
N ASN A 80 -11.70 -8.88 -33.78
CA ASN A 80 -11.87 -10.07 -34.61
C ASN A 80 -13.34 -10.36 -34.96
N GLY A 81 -14.28 -9.51 -34.50
CA GLY A 81 -15.69 -9.67 -34.81
C GLY A 81 -15.98 -9.56 -36.32
N ASP A 82 -16.86 -10.41 -36.83
CA ASP A 82 -17.21 -10.49 -38.27
C ASP A 82 -17.76 -9.17 -38.86
N ASP A 83 -18.30 -8.29 -38.01
CA ASP A 83 -18.91 -7.02 -38.41
C ASP A 83 -17.95 -5.84 -38.45
N VAL A 84 -16.65 -6.04 -38.17
CA VAL A 84 -15.68 -4.96 -38.08
C VAL A 84 -15.12 -4.63 -39.45
N GLN A 85 -15.38 -3.41 -39.92
CA GLN A 85 -14.85 -2.90 -41.19
C GLN A 85 -13.31 -2.81 -41.15
N SER A 86 -12.64 -3.11 -42.26
CA SER A 86 -11.18 -3.12 -42.39
C SER A 86 -10.54 -1.78 -41.99
N GLU A 87 -11.16 -0.64 -42.33
CA GLU A 87 -10.70 0.68 -41.94
C GLU A 87 -10.72 0.91 -40.43
N LYS A 88 -11.74 0.42 -39.76
CA LYS A 88 -11.88 0.52 -38.30
C LYS A 88 -10.85 -0.37 -37.60
N LYS A 89 -10.56 -1.55 -38.16
CA LYS A 89 -9.53 -2.45 -37.67
C LYS A 89 -8.15 -1.79 -37.71
N GLN A 90 -7.81 -1.21 -38.85
CA GLN A 90 -6.53 -0.50 -39.04
C GLN A 90 -6.42 0.74 -38.10
N ALA A 91 -7.51 1.48 -37.90
CA ALA A 91 -7.54 2.59 -36.95
C ALA A 91 -7.31 2.12 -35.51
N ALA A 92 -7.89 0.98 -35.13
CA ALA A 92 -7.72 0.39 -33.80
C ALA A 92 -6.29 -0.10 -33.57
N GLU A 93 -5.67 -0.74 -34.55
CA GLU A 93 -4.26 -1.15 -34.50
C GLU A 93 -3.31 0.04 -34.34
N ASN A 94 -3.57 1.13 -35.07
CA ASN A 94 -2.81 2.37 -34.96
C ASN A 94 -2.99 3.01 -33.56
N ASP A 95 -4.21 3.04 -33.02
CA ASP A 95 -4.48 3.57 -31.67
C ASP A 95 -3.80 2.74 -30.61
N TRP A 96 -3.81 1.42 -30.77
CA TRP A 96 -3.14 0.48 -29.86
C TRP A 96 -1.62 0.73 -29.84
N THR A 97 -0.99 0.77 -31.01
CA THR A 97 0.46 1.01 -31.13
C THR A 97 0.87 2.35 -30.52
N ARG A 98 0.11 3.42 -30.81
CA ARG A 98 0.37 4.76 -30.27
C ARG A 98 0.24 4.82 -28.74
N LEU A 99 -0.73 4.10 -28.19
CA LEU A 99 -0.92 4.05 -26.73
C LEU A 99 0.19 3.22 -26.07
N GLU A 100 0.58 2.10 -26.67
CA GLU A 100 1.70 1.29 -26.20
C GLU A 100 3.01 2.09 -26.20
N GLU A 101 3.30 2.79 -27.28
CA GLU A 101 4.49 3.66 -27.38
C GLU A 101 4.45 4.79 -26.34
N PHE A 102 3.29 5.43 -26.15
CA PHE A 102 3.13 6.48 -25.15
C PHE A 102 3.44 5.98 -23.75
N ILE A 103 2.94 4.81 -23.36
CA ILE A 103 3.20 4.23 -22.05
C ILE A 103 4.65 3.77 -21.91
N ARG A 104 5.23 3.18 -22.95
CA ARG A 104 6.63 2.74 -22.95
C ARG A 104 7.60 3.90 -22.72
N TYR A 105 7.30 5.08 -23.24
CA TYR A 105 8.12 6.28 -23.13
C TYR A 105 7.50 7.35 -22.23
N LEU A 106 6.66 6.94 -21.28
CA LEU A 106 5.99 7.86 -20.36
C LEU A 106 6.97 8.64 -19.47
N HIS A 107 8.13 8.08 -19.20
CA HIS A 107 9.23 8.72 -18.48
C HIS A 107 10.56 8.38 -19.14
N PHE A 108 11.54 9.27 -19.00
CA PHE A 108 12.81 9.14 -19.71
C PHE A 108 13.70 8.02 -19.15
N ASP A 109 13.82 7.93 -17.82
CA ASP A 109 14.77 7.03 -17.16
C ASP A 109 14.10 5.77 -16.57
N GLU A 110 12.80 5.83 -16.24
CA GLU A 110 12.11 4.79 -15.49
C GLU A 110 10.86 4.31 -16.23
N SER A 111 10.41 3.09 -15.91
CA SER A 111 9.16 2.57 -16.49
C SER A 111 7.94 3.31 -15.93
N ALA A 112 6.84 3.27 -16.68
CA ALA A 112 5.57 3.90 -16.29
C ALA A 112 5.07 3.43 -14.92
N GLU A 113 5.26 2.13 -14.61
CA GLU A 113 4.85 1.52 -13.34
C GLU A 113 5.61 2.12 -12.15
N ILE A 114 6.89 2.45 -12.34
CA ILE A 114 7.73 3.00 -11.28
C ILE A 114 7.32 4.43 -11.00
N VAL A 115 7.22 5.28 -12.02
CA VAL A 115 6.89 6.71 -11.85
C VAL A 115 5.48 6.91 -11.34
N VAL A 116 4.50 6.23 -11.91
CA VAL A 116 3.13 6.23 -11.39
C VAL A 116 3.10 5.62 -9.99
N GLY A 117 3.95 4.62 -9.74
CA GLY A 117 4.12 3.96 -8.46
C GLY A 117 4.54 4.89 -7.33
N TYR A 118 5.37 5.90 -7.58
CA TYR A 118 5.73 6.91 -6.57
C TYR A 118 4.51 7.75 -6.15
N ALA A 119 3.70 8.18 -7.10
CA ALA A 119 2.49 8.93 -6.79
C ALA A 119 1.43 8.08 -6.07
N ILE A 120 1.28 6.81 -6.43
CA ILE A 120 0.37 5.89 -5.73
C ILE A 120 0.88 5.54 -4.33
N GLU A 121 2.18 5.39 -4.15
CA GLU A 121 2.79 5.20 -2.83
C GLU A 121 2.54 6.40 -1.91
N ASP A 122 2.76 7.61 -2.40
CA ASP A 122 2.43 8.84 -1.65
C ASP A 122 0.92 8.95 -1.37
N ARG A 123 0.06 8.51 -2.29
CA ARG A 123 -1.38 8.42 -2.07
C ARG A 123 -1.73 7.50 -0.90
N GLU A 124 -1.10 6.36 -0.80
CA GLU A 124 -1.34 5.44 0.32
C GLU A 124 -0.72 5.95 1.64
N LYS A 125 0.43 6.65 1.57
CA LYS A 125 1.07 7.26 2.75
C LYS A 125 0.28 8.44 3.31
N THR A 126 -0.25 9.32 2.45
CA THR A 126 -0.79 10.62 2.86
C THR A 126 -2.24 10.89 2.41
N GLY A 127 -2.82 9.99 1.62
CA GLY A 127 -4.09 10.19 0.94
C GLY A 127 -3.98 10.93 -0.39
N ASN A 128 -2.80 11.43 -0.77
CA ASN A 128 -2.58 12.28 -1.94
C ASN A 128 -1.31 11.85 -2.68
N GLY A 129 -1.34 11.91 -4.01
CA GLY A 129 -0.17 11.69 -4.86
C GLY A 129 -0.27 12.55 -6.11
N PHE A 130 0.85 13.04 -6.62
CA PHE A 130 0.89 14.01 -7.70
C PHE A 130 1.85 13.59 -8.80
N LEU A 131 1.41 13.76 -10.05
CA LEU A 131 2.25 13.66 -11.24
C LEU A 131 2.13 14.95 -12.04
N GLU A 132 3.25 15.53 -12.41
CA GLU A 132 3.33 16.58 -13.42
C GLU A 132 3.24 15.96 -14.81
N VAL A 133 2.53 16.60 -15.73
CA VAL A 133 2.44 16.17 -17.12
C VAL A 133 3.24 17.11 -17.99
N LEU A 134 4.16 16.55 -18.73
CA LEU A 134 4.98 17.26 -19.70
C LEU A 134 4.32 17.21 -21.07
N ARG A 135 4.34 18.33 -21.78
CA ARG A 135 3.82 18.42 -23.15
C ARG A 135 4.95 18.64 -24.15
N ASN A 136 4.80 18.05 -25.32
CA ASN A 136 5.72 18.31 -26.45
C ASN A 136 5.39 19.64 -27.15
N GLY A 137 6.23 20.04 -28.10
CA GLY A 137 6.03 21.27 -28.89
C GLY A 137 4.73 21.33 -29.70
N ALA A 138 4.04 20.19 -29.87
CA ALA A 138 2.71 20.13 -30.48
C ALA A 138 1.56 20.23 -29.46
N GLY A 139 1.89 20.47 -28.20
CA GLY A 139 0.93 20.56 -27.10
C GLY A 139 0.32 19.22 -26.66
N LYS A 140 0.84 18.08 -27.14
CA LYS A 140 0.38 16.74 -26.74
C LYS A 140 1.12 16.26 -25.49
N PRO A 141 0.48 15.44 -24.62
CA PRO A 141 1.17 14.79 -23.52
C PRO A 141 2.35 13.97 -24.05
N ALA A 142 3.52 14.16 -23.45
CA ALA A 142 4.76 13.51 -23.87
C ALA A 142 5.43 12.73 -22.74
N GLY A 143 5.07 13.00 -21.50
CA GLY A 143 5.63 12.31 -20.35
C GLY A 143 5.03 12.77 -19.04
N VAL A 144 5.45 12.13 -17.96
CA VAL A 144 5.07 12.51 -16.60
C VAL A 144 6.29 12.52 -15.69
N GLU A 145 6.25 13.40 -14.68
CA GLU A 145 7.25 13.50 -13.63
C GLU A 145 6.59 13.39 -12.25
N TYR A 146 7.26 12.74 -11.32
CA TYR A 146 6.78 12.63 -9.95
C TYR A 146 6.98 13.93 -9.17
N LEU A 147 5.94 14.35 -8.45
CA LEU A 147 5.98 15.50 -7.53
C LEU A 147 5.79 15.03 -6.09
N ASP A 148 6.79 15.27 -5.24
CA ASP A 148 6.74 14.86 -3.82
C ASP A 148 5.60 15.59 -3.08
N VAL A 149 4.68 14.80 -2.52
CA VAL A 149 3.48 15.26 -1.83
C VAL A 149 3.76 16.22 -0.67
N LYS A 150 4.89 16.07 0.02
CA LYS A 150 5.26 16.96 1.15
C LYS A 150 5.35 18.42 0.74
N ASN A 151 5.71 18.68 -0.51
CA ASN A 151 5.91 20.01 -1.06
C ASN A 151 4.67 20.55 -1.79
N MET A 152 3.66 19.70 -2.05
CA MET A 152 2.49 20.07 -2.85
C MET A 152 1.36 20.60 -1.99
N ARG A 153 0.69 21.65 -2.49
CA ARG A 153 -0.53 22.21 -1.88
C ARG A 153 -1.61 22.37 -2.93
N VAL A 154 -2.85 22.24 -2.50
CA VAL A 154 -4.05 22.35 -3.34
C VAL A 154 -4.67 23.73 -3.12
N CYS A 155 -5.05 24.41 -4.20
CA CYS A 155 -5.77 25.67 -4.15
C CYS A 155 -7.29 25.47 -4.30
N HIS A 156 -8.05 26.54 -4.05
CA HIS A 156 -9.49 26.56 -4.31
C HIS A 156 -9.81 26.36 -5.79
N TYR A 157 -11.05 25.98 -6.08
CA TYR A 157 -11.53 25.90 -7.44
C TYR A 157 -11.58 27.28 -8.07
N THR A 158 -11.23 27.34 -9.36
CA THR A 158 -11.43 28.52 -10.19
C THR A 158 -12.91 28.66 -10.56
N GLU A 159 -13.31 29.85 -11.02
CA GLU A 159 -14.58 30.05 -11.66
C GLU A 159 -14.79 29.04 -12.80
N PRO A 160 -16.02 28.51 -12.99
CA PRO A 160 -16.30 27.54 -14.03
C PRO A 160 -16.13 28.16 -15.43
N ILE A 161 -15.47 27.44 -16.30
CA ILE A 161 -15.30 27.77 -17.71
C ILE A 161 -15.94 26.71 -18.60
N GLU A 162 -16.32 27.09 -19.80
CA GLU A 162 -16.79 26.13 -20.81
C GLU A 162 -15.60 25.43 -21.43
N VAL A 163 -15.63 24.10 -21.38
CA VAL A 163 -14.62 23.22 -21.95
C VAL A 163 -15.28 22.21 -22.88
N GLU A 164 -14.56 21.88 -23.91
CA GLU A 164 -14.94 20.83 -24.84
C GLU A 164 -14.74 19.47 -24.18
N PHE A 165 -15.79 18.67 -24.16
CA PHE A 165 -15.76 17.31 -23.63
C PHE A 165 -16.10 16.32 -24.72
N THR A 166 -15.11 15.53 -25.13
CA THR A 166 -15.26 14.49 -26.13
C THR A 166 -15.52 13.15 -25.48
N PHE A 167 -16.55 12.45 -25.89
CA PHE A 167 -16.91 11.14 -25.37
C PHE A 167 -17.39 10.23 -26.49
N ARG A 168 -17.37 8.93 -26.23
CA ARG A 168 -17.83 7.93 -27.16
C ARG A 168 -19.24 7.45 -26.79
N GLU A 169 -20.15 7.50 -27.71
CA GLU A 169 -21.49 6.97 -27.58
C GLU A 169 -21.82 6.07 -28.79
N HIS A 170 -22.15 4.80 -28.54
CA HIS A 170 -22.52 3.82 -29.58
C HIS A 170 -21.57 3.77 -30.79
N ASN A 171 -20.26 3.74 -30.55
CA ASN A 171 -19.22 3.79 -31.58
C ASN A 171 -19.00 5.13 -32.32
N GLU A 172 -19.74 6.17 -31.97
CA GLU A 172 -19.53 7.51 -32.49
C GLU A 172 -18.81 8.39 -31.47
N ILE A 173 -17.91 9.24 -31.96
CA ILE A 173 -17.24 10.25 -31.15
C ILE A 173 -18.12 11.48 -31.14
N LYS A 174 -18.59 11.86 -29.96
CA LYS A 174 -19.41 13.04 -29.75
C LYS A 174 -18.69 14.06 -28.89
N THR A 175 -18.85 15.30 -29.23
CA THR A 175 -18.27 16.43 -28.51
C THR A 175 -19.39 17.31 -27.99
N MET A 176 -19.28 17.71 -26.73
CA MET A 176 -20.20 18.65 -26.10
C MET A 176 -19.45 19.67 -25.25
N MET A 177 -20.03 20.88 -25.16
CA MET A 177 -19.50 21.90 -24.24
C MET A 177 -20.03 21.65 -22.82
N ARG A 178 -19.12 21.61 -21.84
CA ARG A 178 -19.46 21.48 -20.43
C ARG A 178 -18.79 22.56 -19.60
N LYS A 179 -19.50 23.03 -18.56
CA LYS A 179 -18.92 23.93 -17.55
C LYS A 179 -18.13 23.11 -16.55
N LYS A 180 -16.86 23.44 -16.38
CA LYS A 180 -15.96 22.79 -15.40
C LYS A 180 -15.19 23.86 -14.63
N SER A 181 -15.09 23.70 -13.30
CA SER A 181 -14.17 24.43 -12.44
C SER A 181 -12.91 23.60 -12.29
N PHE A 182 -11.77 24.23 -12.41
CA PHE A 182 -10.46 23.60 -12.27
C PHE A 182 -9.77 23.99 -10.98
N ARG A 183 -8.92 23.13 -10.46
CA ARG A 183 -8.02 23.45 -9.35
C ARG A 183 -6.68 23.94 -9.85
N LYS A 184 -6.06 24.77 -9.02
CA LYS A 184 -4.63 25.05 -9.13
C LYS A 184 -3.89 24.25 -8.06
N TYR A 185 -2.62 24.02 -8.31
CA TYR A 185 -1.71 23.39 -7.36
C TYR A 185 -0.47 24.25 -7.24
N VAL A 186 0.21 24.16 -6.11
CA VAL A 186 1.46 24.88 -5.88
C VAL A 186 2.46 23.98 -5.21
N GLN A 187 3.67 23.97 -5.72
CA GLN A 187 4.82 23.34 -5.09
C GLN A 187 5.59 24.40 -4.32
N MET A 188 5.94 24.09 -3.08
CA MET A 188 6.62 25.00 -2.17
C MET A 188 7.92 24.36 -1.69
N VAL A 189 9.05 24.91 -2.13
CA VAL A 189 10.39 24.39 -1.78
C VAL A 189 11.28 25.60 -1.42
N ASN A 190 11.84 25.58 -0.22
CA ASN A 190 12.79 26.62 0.25
C ASN A 190 12.30 28.06 0.03
N GLY A 191 11.02 28.31 0.32
CA GLY A 191 10.41 29.64 0.17
C GLY A 191 10.07 30.04 -1.28
N LYS A 192 10.38 29.20 -2.26
CA LYS A 192 9.97 29.40 -3.66
C LYS A 192 8.65 28.69 -3.93
N GLN A 193 7.81 29.31 -4.74
CA GLN A 193 6.51 28.77 -5.16
C GLN A 193 6.51 28.56 -6.67
N VAL A 194 6.02 27.41 -7.10
CA VAL A 194 5.78 27.08 -8.50
C VAL A 194 4.35 26.59 -8.62
N PHE A 195 3.56 27.26 -9.45
CA PHE A 195 2.16 26.95 -9.66
C PHE A 195 1.97 26.00 -10.83
N PHE A 196 0.99 25.10 -10.68
CA PHE A 196 0.56 24.14 -11.68
C PHE A 196 -0.95 24.24 -11.86
N LYS A 197 -1.43 23.93 -13.04
CA LYS A 197 -2.87 23.81 -13.33
C LYS A 197 -3.33 22.37 -13.28
N GLU A 198 -4.63 22.15 -13.02
CA GLU A 198 -5.22 20.83 -13.15
C GLU A 198 -5.18 20.36 -14.60
N TYR A 199 -4.89 19.09 -14.81
CA TYR A 199 -4.85 18.50 -16.13
C TYR A 199 -6.13 18.75 -16.93
N GLY A 200 -5.98 19.20 -18.16
CA GLY A 200 -7.06 19.53 -19.07
C GLY A 200 -7.63 20.95 -18.90
N ASP A 201 -7.01 21.83 -18.11
CA ASP A 201 -7.35 23.26 -18.10
C ASP A 201 -6.75 23.93 -19.35
N PRO A 202 -7.58 24.43 -20.27
CA PRO A 202 -7.08 25.01 -21.53
C PRO A 202 -6.44 26.38 -21.36
N ARG A 203 -6.60 27.03 -20.21
CA ARG A 203 -6.09 28.38 -19.98
C ARG A 203 -4.58 28.39 -19.78
N ILE A 204 -3.95 29.46 -20.22
CA ILE A 204 -2.53 29.73 -19.98
C ILE A 204 -2.38 30.35 -18.60
N MET A 205 -1.54 29.75 -17.75
CA MET A 205 -1.28 30.23 -16.39
C MET A 205 0.22 30.47 -16.22
N ASN A 206 0.54 31.56 -15.51
CA ASN A 206 1.93 31.87 -15.16
C ASN A 206 2.38 31.02 -13.97
N LEU A 207 3.48 30.26 -14.14
CA LEU A 207 4.01 29.35 -13.11
C LEU A 207 4.52 30.05 -11.84
N ARG A 208 4.88 31.34 -11.93
CA ARG A 208 5.39 32.08 -10.76
C ARG A 208 4.29 32.77 -9.96
N THR A 209 3.26 33.29 -10.65
CA THR A 209 2.20 34.06 -10.02
C THR A 209 0.90 33.27 -9.77
N GLY A 210 0.72 32.13 -10.45
CA GLY A 210 -0.51 31.36 -10.41
C GLY A 210 -1.71 32.08 -11.04
N LYS A 211 -1.49 33.15 -11.80
CA LYS A 211 -2.53 33.91 -12.52
C LYS A 211 -2.69 33.42 -13.94
N TYR A 212 -3.93 33.44 -14.43
CA TYR A 212 -4.24 33.13 -15.82
C TYR A 212 -4.02 34.36 -16.67
N GLU A 213 -2.99 34.35 -17.51
CA GLU A 213 -2.56 35.46 -18.35
C GLU A 213 -2.22 34.93 -19.74
N ALA A 214 -3.01 35.31 -20.76
CA ALA A 214 -2.85 34.79 -22.12
C ALA A 214 -1.48 35.13 -22.76
N ASN A 215 -0.85 36.21 -22.33
CA ASN A 215 0.44 36.69 -22.88
C ASN A 215 1.65 36.16 -22.09
N THR A 216 1.50 35.11 -21.29
CA THR A 216 2.62 34.52 -20.54
C THR A 216 3.61 33.88 -21.51
N PRO A 217 4.92 34.24 -21.45
CA PRO A 217 5.96 33.60 -22.25
C PRO A 217 5.96 32.07 -22.02
N GLU A 218 6.29 31.30 -23.05
CA GLU A 218 6.24 29.83 -23.02
C GLU A 218 7.07 29.25 -21.86
N GLU A 219 8.24 29.80 -21.59
CA GLU A 219 9.12 29.42 -20.48
C GLU A 219 8.53 29.63 -19.07
N LEU A 220 7.51 30.49 -18.97
CA LEU A 220 6.82 30.80 -17.71
C LEU A 220 5.41 30.21 -17.64
N GLN A 221 5.01 29.42 -18.62
CA GLN A 221 3.71 28.73 -18.57
C GLN A 221 3.74 27.57 -17.59
N ALA A 222 2.68 27.47 -16.81
CA ALA A 222 2.53 26.42 -15.83
C ALA A 222 2.16 25.09 -16.49
N ASN A 223 2.85 24.04 -16.10
CA ASN A 223 2.53 22.67 -16.46
C ASN A 223 1.26 22.17 -15.75
N GLU A 224 0.80 21.02 -16.15
CA GLU A 224 -0.39 20.38 -15.62
C GLU A 224 -0.06 19.32 -14.58
N VAL A 225 -0.97 19.08 -13.65
CA VAL A 225 -0.82 18.09 -12.60
C VAL A 225 -2.01 17.14 -12.58
N ILE A 226 -1.70 15.85 -12.44
CA ILE A 226 -2.65 14.80 -12.11
C ILE A 226 -2.60 14.56 -10.61
N HIS A 227 -3.71 14.75 -9.90
CA HIS A 227 -3.83 14.52 -8.46
C HIS A 227 -4.56 13.21 -8.19
N PHE A 228 -3.85 12.18 -7.72
CA PHE A 228 -4.42 10.94 -7.19
C PHE A 228 -4.74 11.14 -5.72
N LYS A 229 -6.01 10.98 -5.33
CA LYS A 229 -6.43 11.17 -3.94
C LYS A 229 -7.41 10.10 -3.48
N LEU A 230 -7.43 9.86 -2.18
CA LEU A 230 -8.41 9.01 -1.50
C LEU A 230 -9.51 9.89 -0.91
N GLY A 231 -10.71 9.81 -1.47
CA GLY A 231 -11.86 10.62 -1.06
C GLY A 231 -12.17 11.79 -1.99
N SER A 232 -13.20 12.58 -1.66
CA SER A 232 -13.79 13.62 -2.50
C SER A 232 -13.35 15.05 -2.17
N GLY A 233 -12.72 15.28 -1.01
CA GLY A 233 -12.29 16.60 -0.55
C GLY A 233 -11.21 17.27 -1.41
N ALA A 234 -10.72 18.44 -1.00
CA ALA A 234 -9.57 19.09 -1.61
C ALA A 234 -8.33 18.19 -1.48
N TYR A 235 -8.12 17.68 -0.28
CA TYR A 235 -7.14 16.65 0.03
C TYR A 235 -7.83 15.32 0.28
N GLY A 236 -7.12 14.24 0.00
CA GLY A 236 -7.48 12.89 0.42
C GLY A 236 -6.98 12.57 1.81
N PHE A 237 -7.49 11.49 2.40
CA PHE A 237 -7.08 10.95 3.69
C PHE A 237 -6.50 9.55 3.51
N PRO A 238 -5.36 9.22 4.14
CA PRO A 238 -4.82 7.88 4.04
C PRO A 238 -5.74 6.88 4.73
N ARG A 239 -5.79 5.65 4.23
CA ARG A 239 -6.69 4.59 4.73
C ARG A 239 -6.50 4.29 6.22
N TRP A 240 -5.28 4.44 6.71
CA TRP A 240 -4.86 4.14 8.08
C TRP A 240 -5.04 5.30 9.08
N ILE A 241 -5.54 6.46 8.63
CA ILE A 241 -5.63 7.66 9.48
C ILE A 241 -6.41 7.43 10.78
N GLY A 242 -7.47 6.60 10.74
CA GLY A 242 -8.24 6.25 11.93
C GLY A 242 -7.45 5.43 12.98
N HIS A 243 -6.31 4.91 12.62
CA HIS A 243 -5.44 4.10 13.49
C HIS A 243 -4.15 4.81 13.90
N ILE A 244 -4.04 6.12 13.68
CA ILE A 244 -2.85 6.91 13.99
C ILE A 244 -2.47 6.80 15.48
N VAL A 245 -3.44 6.80 16.39
CA VAL A 245 -3.20 6.64 17.82
C VAL A 245 -2.60 5.25 18.15
N ASN A 246 -3.05 4.20 17.45
CA ASN A 246 -2.48 2.86 17.63
C ASN A 246 -1.02 2.80 17.17
N LEU A 247 -0.66 3.50 16.10
CA LEU A 247 0.73 3.61 15.63
C LEU A 247 1.64 4.27 16.67
N TYR A 248 1.19 5.39 17.23
CA TYR A 248 1.95 6.06 18.29
C TYR A 248 2.03 5.19 19.54
N GLY A 249 0.94 4.52 19.92
CA GLY A 249 0.93 3.62 21.07
C GLY A 249 1.89 2.45 20.90
N ALA A 250 1.89 1.79 19.73
CA ALA A 250 2.83 0.72 19.42
C ALA A 250 4.29 1.20 19.48
N ARG A 251 4.59 2.37 18.89
CA ARG A 251 5.93 2.96 18.94
C ARG A 251 6.36 3.27 20.37
N LYS A 252 5.47 3.82 21.19
CA LYS A 252 5.77 4.09 22.61
C LYS A 252 5.95 2.83 23.42
N ALA A 253 5.22 1.76 23.10
CA ALA A 253 5.40 0.46 23.72
C ALA A 253 6.78 -0.14 23.35
N GLU A 254 7.20 -0.04 22.08
CA GLU A 254 8.54 -0.46 21.64
C GLU A 254 9.65 0.36 22.33
N GLU A 255 9.51 1.68 22.40
CA GLU A 255 10.46 2.56 23.10
C GLU A 255 10.56 2.21 24.59
N LEU A 256 9.42 1.96 25.25
CA LEU A 256 9.38 1.54 26.64
C LEU A 256 10.08 0.19 26.84
N ASN A 257 9.79 -0.79 26.00
CA ASN A 257 10.48 -2.08 26.03
C ASN A 257 11.98 -1.92 25.82
N TYR A 258 12.39 -1.10 24.86
CA TYR A 258 13.81 -0.79 24.63
C TYR A 258 14.47 -0.16 25.86
N MET A 259 13.78 0.78 26.53
CA MET A 259 14.27 1.38 27.77
C MET A 259 14.41 0.34 28.89
N TYR A 260 13.45 -0.58 29.02
CA TYR A 260 13.57 -1.69 29.97
C TYR A 260 14.77 -2.58 29.70
N PHE A 261 15.05 -2.89 28.42
CA PHE A 261 16.26 -3.65 28.05
C PHE A 261 17.54 -2.88 28.33
N LYS A 262 17.56 -1.59 27.98
CA LYS A 262 18.72 -0.71 28.19
C LYS A 262 19.04 -0.54 29.68
N GLN A 263 18.02 -0.40 30.51
CA GLN A 263 18.15 -0.20 31.97
C GLN A 263 18.28 -1.52 32.74
N GLY A 264 18.42 -2.68 32.09
CA GLY A 264 18.66 -3.96 32.73
C GLY A 264 17.47 -4.55 33.46
N ARG A 265 16.20 -4.26 33.06
CA ARG A 265 14.97 -4.79 33.66
C ARG A 265 14.84 -4.54 35.16
N HIS A 266 15.26 -3.37 35.63
CA HIS A 266 15.09 -3.05 37.04
C HIS A 266 13.60 -2.86 37.36
N ILE A 267 13.08 -3.84 38.05
CA ILE A 267 11.72 -3.82 38.56
C ILE A 267 11.67 -2.77 39.69
N PRO A 268 10.83 -1.73 39.56
CA PRO A 268 10.65 -0.81 40.69
C PRO A 268 10.23 -1.61 41.93
N ALA A 269 11.03 -1.49 42.98
CA ALA A 269 10.76 -2.13 44.25
C ALA A 269 10.50 -1.08 45.33
N ALA A 270 9.53 -1.33 46.18
CA ALA A 270 9.35 -0.56 47.37
C ALA A 270 10.08 -1.26 48.54
N ILE A 271 11.05 -0.59 49.11
CA ILE A 271 11.74 -1.06 50.31
C ILE A 271 11.05 -0.42 51.51
N THR A 272 10.43 -1.25 52.34
CA THR A 272 9.74 -0.80 53.54
C THR A 272 10.55 -1.25 54.73
N VAL A 273 10.91 -0.33 55.60
CA VAL A 273 11.59 -0.61 56.86
C VAL A 273 10.61 -0.31 57.99
N GLU A 274 10.24 -1.35 58.78
CA GLU A 274 9.39 -1.21 59.97
C GLU A 274 10.27 -1.29 61.23
N ASN A 275 10.06 -0.39 62.18
CA ASN A 275 10.74 -0.31 63.48
C ASN A 275 12.28 -0.06 63.36
N GLY A 276 12.72 0.49 62.24
CA GLY A 276 14.13 0.81 61.99
C GLY A 276 14.29 1.97 61.06
N MET A 277 15.53 2.42 60.91
CA MET A 277 15.95 3.42 59.91
C MET A 277 17.11 2.88 59.13
N LEU A 278 17.22 3.24 57.85
CA LEU A 278 18.44 3.03 57.07
C LEU A 278 19.54 3.93 57.62
N SER A 279 20.75 3.37 57.81
CA SER A 279 21.92 4.21 58.12
C SER A 279 22.17 5.19 56.96
N GLU A 280 22.74 6.36 57.28
CA GLU A 280 23.09 7.34 56.26
C GLU A 280 24.01 6.75 55.15
N ALA A 281 24.94 5.84 55.56
CA ALA A 281 25.78 5.14 54.64
C ALA A 281 25.00 4.19 53.72
N SER A 282 24.04 3.45 54.25
CA SER A 282 23.17 2.57 53.46
C SER A 282 22.23 3.35 52.53
N TYR A 283 21.77 4.51 52.95
CA TYR A 283 20.96 5.39 52.11
C TYR A 283 21.78 5.92 50.91
N GLN A 284 23.02 6.35 51.14
CA GLN A 284 23.92 6.81 50.08
C GLN A 284 24.29 5.68 49.12
N GLN A 285 24.60 4.48 49.63
CA GLN A 285 24.85 3.29 48.83
C GLN A 285 23.63 2.88 47.98
N LEU A 286 22.42 3.00 48.53
CA LEU A 286 21.19 2.75 47.77
C LEU A 286 21.03 3.76 46.63
N GLN A 287 21.32 5.04 46.93
CA GLN A 287 21.23 6.10 45.94
C GLN A 287 22.29 5.95 44.83
N GLU A 288 23.51 5.61 45.17
CA GLU A 288 24.60 5.30 44.22
C GLU A 288 24.23 4.06 43.38
N TYR A 289 23.75 3.00 44.06
CA TYR A 289 23.30 1.79 43.37
C TYR A 289 22.16 2.08 42.39
N MET A 290 21.19 2.90 42.75
CA MET A 290 20.08 3.30 41.86
C MET A 290 20.55 4.14 40.67
N ASN A 291 21.59 4.96 40.84
CA ASN A 291 22.16 5.76 39.76
C ASN A 291 23.06 4.93 38.82
N ASP A 292 23.71 3.91 39.35
CA ASP A 292 24.65 3.02 38.61
C ASP A 292 23.95 1.88 37.86
N LEU A 293 22.62 1.78 37.96
CA LEU A 293 21.84 0.71 37.35
C LEU A 293 21.67 0.84 35.82
N GLU A 294 22.23 1.88 35.19
CA GLU A 294 22.24 1.98 33.74
C GLU A 294 23.18 0.95 33.09
N GLY A 295 22.61 0.06 32.25
CA GLY A 295 23.34 -0.88 31.40
C GLY A 295 23.18 -2.35 31.77
N THR A 296 23.30 -3.21 30.76
CA THR A 296 23.17 -4.68 30.89
C THR A 296 24.29 -5.31 31.73
N GLU A 297 25.42 -4.63 31.89
CA GLU A 297 26.58 -5.12 32.69
C GLU A 297 26.31 -5.06 34.19
N ASN A 298 25.34 -4.25 34.63
CA ASN A 298 25.03 -4.05 36.04
C ASN A 298 23.86 -4.90 36.54
N ALA A 299 23.30 -5.75 35.69
CA ALA A 299 22.08 -6.56 35.98
C ALA A 299 22.23 -7.57 37.14
N HIS A 300 23.44 -7.83 37.62
CA HIS A 300 23.73 -8.81 38.67
C HIS A 300 24.36 -8.22 39.94
N LYS A 301 24.26 -6.91 40.12
CA LYS A 301 24.77 -6.29 41.35
C LYS A 301 23.85 -6.63 42.54
N PHE A 302 24.45 -7.00 43.66
CA PHE A 302 23.72 -7.22 44.91
C PHE A 302 23.76 -5.95 45.78
N LEU A 303 22.60 -5.62 46.37
CA LEU A 303 22.50 -4.52 47.30
C LEU A 303 22.51 -5.07 48.72
N LEU A 304 23.44 -4.64 49.54
CA LEU A 304 23.50 -4.94 50.97
C LEU A 304 23.04 -3.70 51.74
N LEU A 305 21.97 -3.83 52.52
CA LEU A 305 21.41 -2.75 53.33
C LEU A 305 21.62 -3.03 54.81
N GLU A 306 22.23 -2.09 55.54
CA GLU A 306 22.29 -2.09 56.98
C GLU A 306 21.15 -1.27 57.54
N VAL A 307 20.47 -1.83 58.54
CA VAL A 307 19.28 -1.21 59.16
C VAL A 307 19.49 -1.14 60.67
N GLU A 308 19.37 0.05 61.22
CA GLU A 308 19.46 0.28 62.63
C GLU A 308 18.09 0.27 63.27
N GLY A 309 17.94 -0.46 64.40
CA GLY A 309 16.70 -0.49 65.17
C GLY A 309 16.50 0.81 65.94
N ILE A 310 15.27 1.31 65.97
CA ILE A 310 14.90 2.44 66.80
C ILE A 310 14.72 1.95 68.26
N PRO A 311 15.51 2.46 69.22
CA PRO A 311 15.35 2.08 70.61
C PRO A 311 13.96 2.53 71.15
N THR A 312 13.19 1.60 71.61
CA THR A 312 11.94 1.89 72.29
C THR A 312 12.24 2.33 73.76
N GLU A 313 11.42 3.23 74.33
CA GLU A 313 11.61 3.79 75.67
C GLU A 313 11.98 2.72 76.67
N LYS A 314 12.94 3.05 77.57
CA LYS A 314 13.45 2.16 78.63
C LYS A 314 12.30 1.66 79.49
N GLY A 315 12.11 0.33 79.49
CA GLY A 315 11.23 -0.31 80.46
C GLY A 315 11.75 -0.11 81.87
N ILE A 316 10.88 -0.24 82.88
CA ILE A 316 11.15 -0.05 84.30
C ILE A 316 12.33 -0.93 84.81
N THR A 317 12.77 -1.92 84.06
CA THR A 317 13.87 -2.83 84.41
C THR A 317 15.24 -2.46 83.84
N GLY A 318 15.36 -1.33 83.06
CA GLY A 318 16.63 -0.83 82.56
C GLY A 318 17.20 -1.55 81.37
N GLU A 319 16.55 -2.54 80.80
CA GLU A 319 16.93 -3.21 79.58
C GLU A 319 16.35 -2.47 78.40
N GLU A 320 17.19 -2.19 77.42
CA GLU A 320 16.75 -1.59 76.13
C GLU A 320 16.04 -2.70 75.32
N ASN A 321 14.74 -2.62 75.21
CA ASN A 321 14.01 -3.46 74.26
C ASN A 321 14.16 -2.87 72.84
N VAL A 322 14.99 -3.49 72.07
CA VAL A 322 15.09 -3.20 70.65
C VAL A 322 13.97 -3.97 69.94
N SER A 323 13.01 -3.26 69.39
CA SER A 323 11.97 -3.89 68.54
C SER A 323 12.65 -4.58 67.35
N SER A 324 12.22 -5.78 66.99
CA SER A 324 12.76 -6.48 65.84
C SER A 324 12.50 -5.65 64.57
N VAL A 325 13.59 -5.29 63.89
CA VAL A 325 13.53 -4.58 62.62
C VAL A 325 13.05 -5.52 61.55
N LYS A 326 12.12 -5.08 60.77
CA LYS A 326 11.59 -5.83 59.63
C LYS A 326 11.86 -5.06 58.35
N VAL A 327 12.56 -5.66 57.45
CA VAL A 327 12.77 -5.13 56.10
C VAL A 327 11.95 -5.96 55.14
N ASP A 328 11.05 -5.30 54.42
CA ASP A 328 10.20 -5.93 53.42
C ASP A 328 10.50 -5.27 52.05
N ILE A 329 10.94 -6.05 51.08
CA ILE A 329 11.20 -5.60 49.73
C ILE A 329 10.04 -6.10 48.88
N LYS A 330 9.10 -5.22 48.59
CA LYS A 330 7.97 -5.52 47.69
C LYS A 330 8.34 -5.13 46.29
N SER A 331 8.48 -6.13 45.42
CA SER A 331 8.56 -5.88 43.98
C SER A 331 7.23 -5.29 43.51
N LEU A 332 7.27 -4.10 42.94
CA LEU A 332 6.13 -3.51 42.22
C LEU A 332 5.97 -4.13 40.80
N GLY A 333 6.82 -5.11 40.49
CA GLY A 333 6.82 -5.80 39.20
C GLY A 333 5.57 -6.64 38.95
N GLU A 334 4.84 -7.08 39.98
CA GLU A 334 3.55 -7.76 39.78
C GLU A 334 2.51 -6.83 39.15
N ILE A 335 2.58 -5.52 39.43
CA ILE A 335 1.73 -4.51 38.81
C ILE A 335 2.19 -4.23 37.37
N LEU A 336 3.47 -4.43 37.10
CA LEU A 336 4.11 -4.20 35.79
C LEU A 336 4.29 -5.48 34.95
N GLN A 337 3.98 -6.66 35.51
CA GLN A 337 4.07 -7.97 34.85
C GLN A 337 3.05 -8.15 33.69
N GLN A 338 2.46 -7.09 33.24
CA GLN A 338 1.70 -7.09 32.00
C GLN A 338 2.59 -6.84 30.76
N ASP A 339 3.82 -7.34 30.74
CA ASP A 339 4.66 -7.39 29.52
C ASP A 339 3.90 -8.04 28.35
N ALA A 340 3.01 -8.99 28.65
CA ALA A 340 2.09 -9.56 27.67
C ALA A 340 1.13 -8.52 27.05
N LEU A 341 0.77 -7.46 27.77
CA LEU A 341 -0.11 -6.42 27.23
C LEU A 341 0.55 -5.60 26.12
N PHE A 342 1.85 -5.35 26.20
CA PHE A 342 2.54 -4.59 25.17
C PHE A 342 2.72 -5.39 23.89
N LEU A 343 3.04 -6.69 23.99
CA LEU A 343 3.12 -7.59 22.84
C LEU A 343 1.73 -7.79 22.21
N GLU A 344 0.70 -8.02 23.00
CA GLU A 344 -0.68 -8.14 22.53
C GLU A 344 -1.18 -6.83 21.90
N TYR A 345 -0.79 -5.68 22.45
CA TYR A 345 -1.11 -4.37 21.89
C TYR A 345 -0.48 -4.17 20.52
N ASP A 346 0.80 -4.53 20.36
CA ASP A 346 1.49 -4.44 19.07
C ASP A 346 0.82 -5.34 18.03
N GLU A 347 0.57 -6.61 18.37
CA GLU A 347 -0.10 -7.56 17.48
C GLU A 347 -1.51 -7.09 17.06
N LYS A 348 -2.30 -6.60 18.02
CA LYS A 348 -3.61 -6.01 17.74
C LYS A 348 -3.50 -4.75 16.87
N SER A 349 -2.48 -3.92 17.08
CA SER A 349 -2.23 -2.73 16.27
C SER A 349 -1.87 -3.10 14.83
N ARG A 350 -1.01 -4.10 14.63
CA ARG A 350 -0.67 -4.66 13.32
C ARG A 350 -1.91 -5.19 12.59
N SER A 351 -2.75 -5.96 13.30
CA SER A 351 -4.00 -6.50 12.75
C SER A 351 -4.98 -5.40 12.34
N LYS A 352 -5.15 -4.35 13.14
CA LYS A 352 -6.00 -3.19 12.81
C LYS A 352 -5.49 -2.43 11.59
N LEU A 353 -4.18 -2.24 11.47
CA LEU A 353 -3.58 -1.57 10.32
C LEU A 353 -3.76 -2.37 9.04
N ARG A 354 -3.55 -3.70 9.07
CA ARG A 354 -3.89 -4.57 7.93
C ARG A 354 -5.35 -4.46 7.54
N SER A 355 -6.25 -4.44 8.53
CA SER A 355 -7.69 -4.29 8.31
C SER A 355 -8.04 -2.97 7.62
N ALA A 356 -7.34 -1.87 7.92
CA ALA A 356 -7.51 -0.59 7.24
C ALA A 356 -7.23 -0.68 5.73
N PHE A 357 -6.29 -1.54 5.34
CA PHE A 357 -5.99 -1.85 3.94
C PHE A 357 -6.80 -3.02 3.37
N ARG A 358 -7.63 -3.68 4.17
CA ARG A 358 -8.36 -4.92 3.82
C ARG A 358 -7.44 -6.05 3.37
N LEU A 359 -6.22 -6.12 3.91
CA LEU A 359 -5.23 -7.12 3.55
C LEU A 359 -5.27 -8.31 4.53
N PRO A 360 -5.36 -9.55 4.03
CA PRO A 360 -5.07 -10.74 4.83
C PRO A 360 -3.62 -10.76 5.34
N PRO A 361 -3.33 -11.44 6.45
CA PRO A 361 -1.97 -11.56 7.01
C PRO A 361 -0.91 -12.06 6.01
N LEU A 362 -1.32 -12.87 5.04
CA LEU A 362 -0.48 -13.39 3.97
C LEU A 362 0.30 -12.29 3.20
N TYR A 363 -0.30 -11.13 3.00
CA TYR A 363 0.32 -10.02 2.27
C TYR A 363 1.37 -9.23 3.08
N THR A 364 1.42 -9.45 4.39
CA THR A 364 2.38 -8.82 5.31
C THR A 364 3.40 -9.80 5.88
N GLY A 365 3.53 -10.98 5.26
CA GLY A 365 4.52 -11.99 5.65
C GLY A 365 4.15 -12.80 6.90
N GLU A 366 2.93 -12.68 7.41
CA GLU A 366 2.45 -13.48 8.53
C GLU A 366 1.68 -14.70 8.01
N ALA A 367 2.28 -15.88 8.15
CA ALA A 367 1.70 -17.14 7.74
C ALA A 367 1.20 -17.94 8.96
N HIS A 368 0.17 -17.44 9.64
CA HIS A 368 -0.49 -18.23 10.67
C HIS A 368 -1.49 -19.19 10.02
N GLU A 369 -1.20 -20.50 10.07
CA GLU A 369 -2.11 -21.62 9.79
C GLU A 369 -2.94 -21.52 8.48
N TYR A 370 -2.36 -21.00 7.41
CA TYR A 370 -3.00 -21.07 6.11
C TYR A 370 -2.75 -22.44 5.47
N ASN A 371 -3.82 -23.20 5.24
CA ASN A 371 -3.75 -24.27 4.24
C ASN A 371 -3.85 -23.65 2.83
N LYS A 372 -3.39 -24.37 1.80
CA LYS A 372 -3.38 -23.91 0.39
C LYS A 372 -4.75 -23.35 -0.03
N ALA A 373 -5.84 -24.06 0.26
CA ALA A 373 -7.19 -23.66 -0.15
C ALA A 373 -7.64 -22.32 0.48
N THR A 374 -7.34 -22.12 1.76
CA THR A 374 -7.67 -20.87 2.46
C THR A 374 -6.82 -19.71 1.93
N ALA A 375 -5.53 -19.95 1.68
CA ALA A 375 -4.63 -18.95 1.10
C ALA A 375 -5.08 -18.51 -0.30
N ASP A 376 -5.41 -19.46 -1.17
CA ASP A 376 -5.89 -19.18 -2.53
C ASP A 376 -7.23 -18.44 -2.52
N THR A 377 -8.15 -18.83 -1.65
CA THR A 377 -9.42 -18.14 -1.50
C THR A 377 -9.22 -16.70 -1.00
N ALA A 378 -8.36 -16.49 -0.01
CA ALA A 378 -8.04 -15.16 0.51
C ALA A 378 -7.41 -14.27 -0.57
N ARG A 379 -6.50 -14.82 -1.39
CA ARG A 379 -5.89 -14.10 -2.53
C ARG A 379 -6.94 -13.71 -3.57
N LYS A 380 -7.80 -14.64 -4.00
CA LYS A 380 -8.88 -14.38 -4.98
C LYS A 380 -9.83 -13.29 -4.49
N ILE A 381 -10.31 -13.37 -3.24
CA ILE A 381 -11.20 -12.35 -2.66
C ILE A 381 -10.52 -10.98 -2.58
N THR A 382 -9.26 -10.94 -2.16
CA THR A 382 -8.52 -9.67 -2.07
C THR A 382 -8.30 -9.06 -3.45
N GLU A 383 -8.00 -9.87 -4.45
CA GLU A 383 -7.88 -9.45 -5.83
C GLU A 383 -9.18 -8.81 -6.34
N GLU A 384 -10.31 -9.51 -6.19
CA GLU A 384 -11.61 -9.06 -6.69
C GLU A 384 -12.13 -7.82 -5.96
N GLN A 385 -11.93 -7.73 -4.64
CA GLN A 385 -12.56 -6.69 -3.83
C GLN A 385 -11.67 -5.49 -3.53
N VAL A 386 -10.34 -5.65 -3.67
CA VAL A 386 -9.38 -4.61 -3.31
C VAL A 386 -8.54 -4.18 -4.50
N PHE A 387 -7.75 -5.08 -5.10
CA PHE A 387 -6.77 -4.66 -6.09
C PHE A 387 -7.38 -4.36 -7.47
N GLN A 388 -8.29 -5.19 -7.96
CA GLN A 388 -8.93 -4.96 -9.25
C GLN A 388 -9.74 -3.66 -9.30
N PRO A 389 -10.55 -3.29 -8.28
CA PRO A 389 -11.20 -1.99 -8.23
C PRO A 389 -10.23 -0.82 -8.22
N GLU A 390 -9.12 -0.93 -7.47
CA GLU A 390 -8.09 0.12 -7.43
C GLU A 390 -7.40 0.30 -8.78
N ARG A 391 -7.05 -0.80 -9.47
CA ARG A 391 -6.52 -0.74 -10.84
C ARG A 391 -7.49 0.00 -11.78
N LYS A 392 -8.78 -0.35 -11.73
CA LYS A 392 -9.81 0.32 -12.55
C LYS A 392 -9.96 1.81 -12.26
N ILE A 393 -9.82 2.22 -10.99
CA ILE A 393 -9.87 3.65 -10.61
C ILE A 393 -8.68 4.40 -11.19
N ILE A 394 -7.47 3.83 -11.10
CA ILE A 394 -6.25 4.46 -11.60
C ILE A 394 -6.27 4.53 -13.13
N THR A 395 -6.51 3.40 -13.80
CA THR A 395 -6.55 3.35 -15.27
C THR A 395 -7.69 4.18 -15.84
N GLY A 396 -8.87 4.14 -15.22
CA GLY A 396 -10.00 4.98 -15.61
C GLY A 396 -9.67 6.48 -15.55
N LYS A 397 -8.93 6.90 -14.53
CA LYS A 397 -8.45 8.28 -14.44
C LYS A 397 -7.45 8.61 -15.54
N LEU A 398 -6.45 7.78 -15.79
CA LEU A 398 -5.46 7.98 -16.84
C LEU A 398 -6.10 7.97 -18.22
N ASN A 399 -6.99 7.03 -18.50
CA ASN A 399 -7.74 6.95 -19.76
C ASN A 399 -8.56 8.22 -20.02
N ASN A 400 -9.31 8.68 -19.01
CA ASN A 400 -10.13 9.89 -19.14
C ASN A 400 -9.29 11.15 -19.42
N LEU A 401 -8.04 11.16 -19.00
CA LEU A 401 -7.15 12.29 -19.18
C LEU A 401 -6.37 12.20 -20.50
N PHE A 402 -5.72 11.07 -20.77
CA PHE A 402 -4.79 10.96 -21.89
C PHE A 402 -5.44 10.59 -23.22
N LEU A 403 -6.44 9.70 -23.24
CA LEU A 403 -6.98 9.20 -24.50
C LEU A 403 -7.57 10.30 -25.36
N SER A 404 -8.32 11.24 -24.77
CA SER A 404 -8.89 12.38 -25.50
C SER A 404 -7.79 13.29 -26.06
N ASP A 405 -6.77 13.61 -25.27
CA ASP A 405 -5.65 14.48 -25.69
C ASP A 405 -4.77 13.84 -26.76
N LEU A 406 -4.61 12.53 -26.71
CA LEU A 406 -3.87 11.75 -27.70
C LEU A 406 -4.71 11.43 -28.96
N ASN A 407 -6.02 11.71 -28.97
CA ASN A 407 -6.98 11.30 -29.98
C ASN A 407 -6.97 9.77 -30.20
N ILE A 408 -7.03 9.01 -29.11
CA ILE A 408 -7.11 7.55 -29.09
C ILE A 408 -8.52 7.15 -28.67
N TYR A 409 -9.21 6.38 -29.51
CA TYR A 409 -10.62 6.06 -29.29
C TYR A 409 -10.93 4.56 -29.30
N HIS A 410 -10.05 3.74 -29.85
CA HIS A 410 -10.27 2.31 -30.07
C HIS A 410 -9.43 1.42 -29.15
N ALA A 411 -8.52 2.02 -28.39
CA ALA A 411 -7.70 1.36 -27.40
C ALA A 411 -7.85 2.04 -26.04
N GLN A 412 -7.61 1.31 -24.97
CA GLN A 412 -7.60 1.81 -23.61
C GLN A 412 -6.46 1.20 -22.81
N LEU A 413 -6.01 1.94 -21.81
CA LEU A 413 -5.00 1.51 -20.86
C LEU A 413 -5.64 0.65 -19.77
N THR A 414 -5.01 -0.48 -19.49
CA THR A 414 -5.36 -1.35 -18.37
C THR A 414 -4.13 -1.66 -17.51
N LEU A 415 -4.34 -2.22 -16.36
CA LEU A 415 -3.29 -2.72 -15.47
C LEU A 415 -3.47 -4.22 -15.31
N LYS A 416 -2.41 -4.98 -15.62
CA LYS A 416 -2.40 -6.44 -15.44
C LYS A 416 -2.62 -6.80 -13.99
N GLY A 417 -3.21 -7.94 -13.76
CA GLY A 417 -3.36 -8.57 -12.46
C GLY A 417 -2.85 -10.00 -12.48
N PRO A 418 -2.69 -10.63 -11.32
CA PRO A 418 -2.32 -12.03 -11.26
C PRO A 418 -3.39 -12.91 -11.91
N ASP A 419 -2.98 -13.90 -12.67
CA ASP A 419 -3.88 -14.93 -13.19
C ASP A 419 -4.00 -16.06 -12.17
N PHE A 420 -5.16 -16.18 -11.54
CA PHE A 420 -5.48 -17.23 -10.56
C PHE A 420 -6.16 -18.45 -11.19
N ARG A 421 -6.27 -18.47 -12.51
CA ARG A 421 -6.86 -19.63 -13.19
C ARG A 421 -5.91 -20.79 -13.12
N ASP A 422 -6.31 -21.85 -12.43
CA ASP A 422 -5.58 -23.10 -12.41
C ASP A 422 -5.72 -23.77 -13.80
N PRO A 423 -4.63 -23.99 -14.54
CA PRO A 423 -4.68 -24.66 -15.83
C PRO A 423 -5.37 -26.02 -15.77
N MET A 424 -5.26 -26.72 -14.64
CA MET A 424 -5.93 -28.02 -14.42
C MET A 424 -7.44 -27.86 -14.27
N GLU A 425 -7.90 -26.81 -13.57
CA GLU A 425 -9.34 -26.53 -13.49
C GLU A 425 -9.91 -26.16 -14.86
N ILE A 426 -9.18 -25.35 -15.63
CA ILE A 426 -9.59 -24.99 -16.99
C ILE A 426 -9.65 -26.24 -17.89
N ALA A 427 -8.65 -27.11 -17.83
CA ALA A 427 -8.65 -28.36 -18.60
C ALA A 427 -9.84 -29.28 -18.23
N LYS A 428 -10.22 -29.35 -16.96
CA LYS A 428 -11.41 -30.10 -16.50
C LYS A 428 -12.71 -29.48 -17.03
N VAL A 429 -12.81 -28.15 -17.04
CA VAL A 429 -14.00 -27.45 -17.56
C VAL A 429 -14.09 -27.57 -19.08
N LEU A 430 -12.97 -27.55 -19.80
CA LEU A 430 -12.93 -27.68 -21.25
C LEU A 430 -13.24 -29.09 -21.75
N GLY A 431 -12.97 -30.14 -20.95
CA GLY A 431 -13.25 -31.51 -21.32
C GLY A 431 -14.67 -31.75 -21.87
N PRO A 432 -15.75 -31.34 -21.20
CA PRO A 432 -17.10 -31.41 -21.72
C PRO A 432 -17.33 -30.67 -23.05
N PHE A 433 -16.70 -29.49 -23.22
CA PHE A 433 -16.82 -28.69 -24.44
C PHE A 433 -16.10 -29.32 -25.62
N ILE A 434 -14.91 -29.91 -25.37
CA ILE A 434 -14.17 -30.69 -26.36
C ILE A 434 -15.00 -31.90 -26.78
N ASN A 435 -15.60 -32.62 -25.83
CA ASN A 435 -16.45 -33.78 -26.10
C ASN A 435 -17.73 -33.41 -26.86
N ALA A 436 -18.28 -32.23 -26.61
CA ALA A 436 -19.44 -31.73 -27.33
C ALA A 436 -19.08 -31.21 -28.75
N GLY A 437 -17.79 -31.10 -29.07
CA GLY A 437 -17.33 -30.54 -30.33
C GLY A 437 -17.54 -29.02 -30.42
N ALA A 438 -17.55 -28.31 -29.29
CA ALA A 438 -17.79 -26.87 -29.22
C ALA A 438 -16.52 -26.03 -29.30
N VAL A 439 -15.32 -26.65 -29.33
CA VAL A 439 -14.02 -25.99 -29.29
C VAL A 439 -13.18 -26.44 -30.47
N SER A 440 -12.49 -25.52 -31.11
CA SER A 440 -11.56 -25.81 -32.21
C SER A 440 -10.14 -26.09 -31.69
N PRO A 441 -9.26 -26.74 -32.50
CA PRO A 441 -7.86 -26.85 -32.16
C PRO A 441 -7.15 -25.53 -31.87
N ASN A 442 -7.46 -24.47 -32.62
CA ASN A 442 -6.85 -23.15 -32.43
C ASN A 442 -7.28 -22.51 -31.10
N ASP A 443 -8.52 -22.71 -30.64
CA ASP A 443 -8.97 -22.27 -29.31
C ASP A 443 -8.15 -22.93 -28.17
N LEU A 444 -7.72 -24.19 -28.37
CA LEU A 444 -6.91 -24.91 -27.39
C LEU A 444 -5.44 -24.46 -27.37
N ARG A 445 -4.94 -23.89 -28.46
CA ARG A 445 -3.53 -23.43 -28.55
C ARG A 445 -3.23 -22.28 -27.64
N ASP A 446 -4.14 -21.32 -27.47
CA ASP A 446 -3.98 -20.23 -26.50
C ASP A 446 -3.86 -20.77 -25.07
N LEU A 447 -4.70 -21.75 -24.70
CA LEU A 447 -4.60 -22.40 -23.40
C LEU A 447 -3.27 -23.17 -23.25
N ALA A 448 -2.90 -23.95 -24.26
CA ALA A 448 -1.65 -24.69 -24.25
C ALA A 448 -0.44 -23.75 -24.15
N GLY A 449 -0.48 -22.62 -24.84
CA GLY A 449 0.55 -21.57 -24.77
C GLY A 449 0.71 -21.03 -23.34
N ARG A 450 -0.39 -20.76 -22.65
CA ARG A 450 -0.35 -20.31 -21.26
C ARG A 450 0.23 -21.36 -20.31
N VAL A 451 -0.13 -22.63 -20.48
CA VAL A 451 0.39 -23.74 -19.66
C VAL A 451 1.89 -23.95 -19.91
N LEU A 452 2.32 -23.88 -21.16
CA LEU A 452 3.72 -24.11 -21.58
C LEU A 452 4.61 -22.86 -21.40
N GLY A 453 4.03 -21.71 -21.07
CA GLY A 453 4.76 -20.44 -21.01
C GLY A 453 5.30 -19.97 -22.38
N LYS A 454 4.65 -20.35 -23.46
CA LYS A 454 5.03 -20.05 -24.85
C LYS A 454 3.86 -19.44 -25.60
N THR A 455 4.15 -18.50 -26.48
CA THR A 455 3.16 -18.01 -27.45
C THR A 455 3.08 -19.04 -28.58
N LEU A 456 1.93 -19.65 -28.77
CA LEU A 456 1.66 -20.61 -29.84
C LEU A 456 0.83 -19.90 -30.90
N GLU A 457 1.42 -19.69 -32.08
CA GLU A 457 0.69 -19.11 -33.22
C GLU A 457 -0.45 -20.03 -33.67
N GLU A 458 -1.55 -19.44 -34.12
CA GLU A 458 -2.65 -20.18 -34.71
C GLU A 458 -2.20 -20.88 -35.99
N TRP A 459 -2.74 -22.06 -36.26
CA TRP A 459 -2.51 -22.72 -37.51
C TRP A 459 -3.34 -22.04 -38.61
N PRO A 460 -2.74 -21.74 -39.76
CA PRO A 460 -3.37 -20.89 -40.80
C PRO A 460 -4.47 -21.56 -41.61
N GLU A 461 -4.64 -22.89 -41.47
CA GLU A 461 -5.63 -23.63 -42.25
C GLU A 461 -7.02 -23.54 -41.57
N ASP A 462 -8.04 -23.22 -42.35
CA ASP A 462 -9.44 -23.10 -41.89
C ASP A 462 -9.96 -24.34 -41.14
N GLU A 463 -9.38 -25.53 -41.39
CA GLU A 463 -9.76 -26.76 -40.74
C GLU A 463 -9.50 -26.75 -39.22
N TYR A 464 -8.42 -26.06 -38.78
CA TYR A 464 -8.06 -25.95 -37.35
C TYR A 464 -8.86 -24.89 -36.58
N SER A 465 -9.56 -24.02 -37.28
CA SER A 465 -10.49 -23.05 -36.69
C SER A 465 -11.96 -23.56 -36.67
N ARG A 466 -12.19 -24.77 -37.17
CA ARG A 466 -13.53 -25.39 -37.11
C ARG A 466 -13.66 -26.24 -35.86
N PRO A 467 -14.87 -26.28 -35.25
CA PRO A 467 -15.13 -27.13 -34.10
C PRO A 467 -14.80 -28.60 -34.38
N LEU A 468 -14.12 -29.26 -33.42
CA LEU A 468 -13.89 -30.68 -33.47
C LEU A 468 -15.24 -31.40 -33.49
N GLY A 469 -15.61 -32.03 -34.59
CA GLY A 469 -16.89 -32.76 -34.72
C GLY A 469 -17.05 -33.80 -33.60
N LYS A 470 -18.28 -34.20 -33.28
CA LYS A 470 -18.60 -35.18 -32.23
C LYS A 470 -17.65 -36.36 -32.31
N ALA A 471 -16.76 -36.50 -31.30
CA ALA A 471 -15.97 -37.72 -31.16
C ALA A 471 -16.92 -38.91 -30.99
N GLN A 472 -16.82 -39.90 -31.84
CA GLN A 472 -17.54 -41.15 -31.61
C GLN A 472 -17.07 -41.74 -30.29
N ASN A 473 -17.97 -41.77 -29.31
CA ASN A 473 -17.74 -42.22 -27.94
C ASN A 473 -17.32 -43.71 -27.92
N ASN A 474 -16.02 -43.98 -27.90
CA ASN A 474 -15.50 -45.28 -27.55
C ASN A 474 -14.33 -45.28 -26.57
N SER A 475 -13.94 -44.12 -26.01
CA SER A 475 -12.94 -44.05 -24.94
C SER A 475 -13.43 -43.18 -23.79
N SER A 476 -13.25 -43.66 -22.58
CA SER A 476 -13.61 -42.94 -21.35
C SER A 476 -12.68 -41.77 -21.03
N ASP A 477 -11.67 -41.53 -21.87
CA ASP A 477 -10.70 -40.46 -21.72
C ASP A 477 -10.78 -39.50 -22.92
N PRO A 478 -11.21 -38.20 -22.71
CA PRO A 478 -11.31 -37.21 -23.78
C PRO A 478 -10.00 -36.95 -24.51
N LEU A 479 -8.86 -37.08 -23.81
CA LEU A 479 -7.53 -36.92 -24.40
C LEU A 479 -7.17 -38.09 -25.32
N GLN A 480 -7.55 -39.32 -24.96
CA GLN A 480 -7.35 -40.50 -25.83
C GLN A 480 -8.18 -40.44 -27.10
N ALA A 481 -9.38 -39.84 -27.07
CA ALA A 481 -10.21 -39.66 -28.26
C ALA A 481 -9.56 -38.71 -29.28
N LEU A 482 -8.86 -37.65 -28.83
CA LEU A 482 -8.05 -36.78 -29.67
C LEU A 482 -6.85 -37.51 -30.29
N PHE A 483 -6.17 -38.37 -29.54
CA PHE A 483 -5.05 -39.18 -30.03
C PHE A 483 -5.46 -40.24 -31.06
N GLN A 484 -6.68 -40.80 -30.98
CA GLN A 484 -7.15 -41.80 -31.94
C GLN A 484 -7.57 -41.21 -33.29
N LYS A 485 -8.11 -39.97 -33.30
CA LYS A 485 -8.49 -39.25 -34.53
C LYS A 485 -7.30 -38.77 -35.36
N SER A 486 -6.12 -38.65 -34.75
CA SER A 486 -4.90 -38.16 -35.36
C SER A 486 -4.09 -39.24 -36.14
N LYS A 487 -4.60 -40.45 -36.26
CA LYS A 487 -3.92 -41.52 -37.02
C LYS A 487 -3.90 -41.31 -38.53
N ASP A 488 -4.63 -40.36 -39.07
CA ASP A 488 -4.51 -39.96 -40.46
C ASP A 488 -3.47 -38.82 -40.60
N ASN A 489 -2.28 -39.20 -40.88
CA ASN A 489 -1.08 -38.58 -41.50
C ASN A 489 -0.81 -37.04 -41.44
N ARG A 490 -1.55 -36.23 -40.66
CA ARG A 490 -1.37 -34.78 -40.61
C ARG A 490 -1.16 -34.14 -39.23
N SER A 491 -0.88 -34.94 -38.21
CA SER A 491 -0.93 -34.44 -36.84
C SER A 491 0.23 -34.86 -35.93
N GLU A 492 1.43 -35.07 -36.44
CA GLU A 492 2.60 -35.32 -35.59
C GLU A 492 2.81 -34.19 -34.58
N ASP A 493 2.58 -32.94 -35.01
CA ASP A 493 2.73 -31.74 -34.14
C ASP A 493 1.63 -31.68 -33.04
N LEU A 494 0.38 -32.02 -33.36
CA LEU A 494 -0.71 -32.06 -32.38
C LEU A 494 -0.51 -33.18 -31.34
N ILE A 495 -0.04 -34.33 -31.80
CA ILE A 495 0.30 -35.48 -30.93
C ILE A 495 1.46 -35.11 -30.02
N MET A 496 2.45 -34.39 -30.55
CA MET A 496 3.59 -33.92 -29.76
C MET A 496 3.17 -32.90 -28.69
N LEU A 497 2.34 -31.92 -29.05
CA LEU A 497 1.81 -30.93 -28.14
C LEU A 497 0.93 -31.53 -27.03
N LEU A 498 0.08 -32.51 -27.38
CA LEU A 498 -0.77 -33.21 -26.41
C LEU A 498 0.03 -34.14 -25.51
N LYS A 499 1.13 -34.74 -26.00
CA LYS A 499 2.10 -35.48 -25.17
C LYS A 499 2.81 -34.53 -24.21
N ASP A 500 3.32 -33.43 -24.69
CA ASP A 500 3.98 -32.42 -23.84
C ASP A 500 3.05 -31.89 -22.74
N LEU A 501 1.77 -31.62 -23.08
CA LEU A 501 0.72 -31.24 -22.12
C LEU A 501 0.48 -32.35 -21.08
N ARG A 502 0.40 -33.61 -21.50
CA ARG A 502 0.22 -34.72 -20.59
C ARG A 502 1.41 -34.90 -19.65
N ASP A 503 2.62 -34.80 -20.19
CA ASP A 503 3.85 -35.01 -19.43
C ASP A 503 4.03 -33.88 -18.41
N VAL A 504 3.72 -32.62 -18.75
CA VAL A 504 3.68 -31.51 -17.82
C VAL A 504 2.61 -31.67 -16.73
N LEU A 505 1.43 -32.20 -17.09
CA LEU A 505 0.35 -32.49 -16.15
C LEU A 505 0.68 -33.66 -15.20
N GLU A 506 1.44 -34.64 -15.66
CA GLU A 506 1.94 -35.74 -14.83
C GLU A 506 3.08 -35.30 -13.90
N GLU A 507 3.98 -34.43 -14.37
CA GLU A 507 5.02 -33.80 -13.53
C GLU A 507 4.41 -32.91 -12.43
N LEU A 508 3.38 -32.14 -12.75
CA LEU A 508 2.65 -31.33 -11.75
C LEU A 508 1.94 -32.20 -10.70
N LYS A 509 1.47 -33.36 -11.09
CA LYS A 509 0.82 -34.35 -10.19
C LYS A 509 1.80 -35.08 -9.27
N GLN A 510 3.07 -35.23 -9.67
CA GLN A 510 4.12 -35.84 -8.85
C GLN A 510 4.78 -34.86 -7.86
N ASN A 511 4.60 -33.55 -8.07
CA ASN A 511 5.12 -32.50 -7.20
C ASN A 511 4.08 -31.99 -6.18
N GLU A 512 2.88 -32.57 -6.13
CA GLU A 512 1.89 -32.44 -5.05
C GLU A 512 2.03 -33.64 -4.07
#